data_f93477e5e579f7869588a98254134017
#
_entry.id   f93477e5e579f7869588a98254134017
#
_cell.length_a   1.000
_cell.length_b   1.000
_cell.length_c   1.000
_cell.angle_alpha   90.00
_cell.angle_beta   90.00
_cell.angle_gamma   90.00
#
_symmetry.space_group_name_H-M   'P 1'
#
loop_
_entity.id
_entity.type
_entity.pdbx_description
1 polymer ?
#
loop_
_entity_poly.entity_id
_entity_poly.type
_entity_poly.pdbx_seq_one_letter_code
_entity_poly.pdbx_strand_id
1 'polypeptide(L)'
;FFAEFNTIQKKYKKILDDNQINYEEGGHTLNKFFNAKEVVKSPGVSNNSDIIVKIKSKNIPIISEIEFAFRFTNSILIGVTGSNGKTTTCSLIHHILKSSGKSVGLAGNIGNSFSFLTAENNFEYVVLELSSFQLDDVIDFNPFISIITNLTPDHLERYDSNFQSYVNSKFKIISNHSSSDYFIYNNDDDKI
;
A
#
# COMPACT_ATOMS: atom_id res chain seq x y z
N PHE A 1 -6.71 -7.22 16.67
CA PHE A 1 -5.51 -7.00 17.47
C PHE A 1 -4.53 -6.11 16.73
N PHE A 2 -4.02 -5.09 17.38
CA PHE A 2 -3.00 -4.17 16.86
C PHE A 2 -1.67 -4.38 17.61
N ALA A 3 -0.54 -4.37 16.90
CA ALA A 3 0.77 -4.52 17.50
C ALA A 3 1.74 -3.46 16.96
N GLU A 4 2.46 -2.81 17.85
CA GLU A 4 3.47 -1.80 17.55
C GLU A 4 4.77 -2.14 18.28
N PHE A 5 5.89 -2.15 17.56
CA PHE A 5 7.19 -2.42 18.16
C PHE A 5 7.63 -1.32 19.12
N ASN A 6 7.30 -0.08 18.78
CA ASN A 6 7.57 1.09 19.62
C ASN A 6 6.39 1.38 20.56
N THR A 7 6.51 2.47 21.32
CA THR A 7 5.41 2.97 22.15
C THR A 7 4.35 3.61 21.30
N ILE A 8 3.10 3.20 21.48
CA ILE A 8 1.93 3.77 20.79
C ILE A 8 1.65 5.17 21.35
N GLN A 9 1.49 6.16 20.47
CA GLN A 9 1.13 7.51 20.88
C GLN A 9 -0.23 7.54 21.59
N LYS A 10 -0.38 8.38 22.61
CA LYS A 10 -1.58 8.47 23.45
C LYS A 10 -2.88 8.64 22.65
N LYS A 11 -2.84 9.44 21.56
CA LYS A 11 -4.02 9.66 20.70
C LYS A 11 -4.50 8.38 20.01
N TYR A 12 -3.57 7.51 19.60
CA TYR A 12 -3.92 6.23 18.98
C TYR A 12 -4.34 5.18 20.00
N LYS A 13 -3.71 5.16 21.20
CA LYS A 13 -4.20 4.30 22.30
C LYS A 13 -5.65 4.59 22.61
N LYS A 14 -6.02 5.88 22.70
CA LYS A 14 -7.40 6.26 22.94
C LYS A 14 -8.35 5.71 21.87
N ILE A 15 -7.97 5.79 20.59
CA ILE A 15 -8.78 5.22 19.50
C ILE A 15 -8.94 3.70 19.64
N LEU A 16 -7.87 2.99 20.00
CA LEU A 16 -7.89 1.54 20.19
C LEU A 16 -8.78 1.17 21.39
N ASP A 17 -8.68 1.91 22.51
CA ASP A 17 -9.47 1.71 23.71
C ASP A 17 -10.96 2.01 23.46
N ASP A 18 -11.28 3.15 22.83
CA ASP A 18 -12.65 3.57 22.51
C ASP A 18 -13.35 2.55 21.58
N ASN A 19 -12.60 1.85 20.73
CA ASN A 19 -13.10 0.81 19.83
C ASN A 19 -12.89 -0.62 20.35
N GLN A 20 -12.46 -0.79 21.61
CA GLN A 20 -12.22 -2.09 22.25
C GLN A 20 -11.26 -3.00 21.45
N ILE A 21 -10.28 -2.40 20.78
CA ILE A 21 -9.26 -3.11 20.00
C ILE A 21 -8.10 -3.50 20.92
N ASN A 22 -7.92 -4.79 21.14
CA ASN A 22 -6.76 -5.28 21.89
C ASN A 22 -5.46 -4.90 21.16
N TYR A 23 -4.47 -4.45 21.92
CA TYR A 23 -3.18 -4.08 21.37
C TYR A 23 -2.00 -4.50 22.24
N GLU A 24 -0.81 -4.44 21.67
CA GLU A 24 0.46 -4.51 22.40
C GLU A 24 1.45 -3.49 21.82
N GLU A 25 2.39 -3.07 22.68
CA GLU A 25 3.50 -2.19 22.33
C GLU A 25 4.82 -2.69 22.96
N GLY A 26 5.94 -2.23 22.42
CA GLY A 26 7.27 -2.64 22.90
C GLY A 26 7.70 -4.03 22.46
N GLY A 27 7.04 -4.61 21.46
CA GLY A 27 7.38 -5.92 20.93
C GLY A 27 6.21 -6.60 20.21
N HIS A 28 6.45 -7.86 19.81
CA HIS A 28 5.47 -8.66 19.08
C HIS A 28 5.36 -10.06 19.73
N THR A 29 4.23 -10.35 20.34
CA THR A 29 3.96 -11.67 20.95
C THR A 29 3.50 -12.65 19.86
N LEU A 30 4.38 -13.56 19.44
CA LEU A 30 4.16 -14.48 18.32
C LEU A 30 2.83 -15.25 18.39
N ASN A 31 2.45 -15.75 19.56
CA ASN A 31 1.22 -16.53 19.71
C ASN A 31 -0.05 -15.74 19.34
N LYS A 32 -0.04 -14.42 19.47
CA LYS A 32 -1.17 -13.57 19.07
C LYS A 32 -1.30 -13.53 17.55
N PHE A 33 -0.18 -13.48 16.83
CA PHE A 33 -0.16 -13.53 15.36
C PHE A 33 -0.52 -14.91 14.82
N PHE A 34 -0.07 -15.98 15.48
CA PHE A 34 -0.35 -17.35 15.04
C PHE A 34 -1.83 -17.73 15.10
N ASN A 35 -2.62 -17.01 15.86
CA ASN A 35 -4.08 -17.17 15.92
C ASN A 35 -4.84 -16.23 14.96
N ALA A 36 -4.12 -15.38 14.21
CA ALA A 36 -4.74 -14.48 13.25
C ALA A 36 -5.13 -15.25 11.97
N LYS A 37 -6.25 -14.84 11.37
CA LYS A 37 -6.65 -15.33 10.03
C LYS A 37 -5.81 -14.68 8.94
N GLU A 38 -5.36 -13.45 9.17
CA GLU A 38 -4.61 -12.62 8.25
C GLU A 38 -3.86 -11.53 9.03
N VAL A 39 -2.73 -11.08 8.52
CA VAL A 39 -1.94 -10.00 9.10
C VAL A 39 -1.82 -8.85 8.10
N VAL A 40 -2.29 -7.68 8.49
CA VAL A 40 -2.06 -6.44 7.74
C VAL A 40 -0.73 -5.84 8.17
N LYS A 41 0.21 -5.77 7.25
CA LYS A 41 1.59 -5.34 7.51
C LYS A 41 1.81 -3.88 7.11
N SER A 42 2.38 -3.09 8.02
CA SER A 42 2.89 -1.75 7.67
C SER A 42 4.04 -1.84 6.65
N PRO A 43 4.12 -0.95 5.65
CA PRO A 43 5.20 -0.96 4.65
C PRO A 43 6.59 -0.73 5.25
N GLY A 44 6.68 -0.14 6.45
CA GLY A 44 7.94 -0.01 7.20
C GLY A 44 8.53 -1.33 7.69
N VAL A 45 7.69 -2.36 7.88
CA VAL A 45 8.15 -3.67 8.37
C VAL A 45 8.74 -4.48 7.22
N SER A 46 10.01 -4.89 7.38
CA SER A 46 10.71 -5.69 6.37
C SER A 46 10.11 -7.09 6.22
N ASN A 47 10.04 -7.58 4.98
CA ASN A 47 9.68 -8.96 4.68
C ASN A 47 10.68 -9.99 5.24
N ASN A 48 11.92 -9.56 5.52
CA ASN A 48 12.99 -10.36 6.09
C ASN A 48 13.06 -10.24 7.64
N SER A 49 12.16 -9.50 8.28
CA SER A 49 12.12 -9.44 9.74
C SER A 49 11.70 -10.77 10.35
N ASP A 50 12.26 -11.13 11.50
CA ASP A 50 12.02 -12.41 12.20
C ASP A 50 10.52 -12.68 12.40
N ILE A 51 9.75 -11.66 12.74
CA ILE A 51 8.30 -11.79 12.94
C ILE A 51 7.60 -12.20 11.65
N ILE A 52 7.91 -11.55 10.54
CA ILE A 52 7.30 -11.82 9.23
C ILE A 52 7.68 -13.20 8.73
N VAL A 53 8.96 -13.59 8.85
CA VAL A 53 9.43 -14.92 8.48
C VAL A 53 8.68 -16.00 9.27
N LYS A 54 8.50 -15.82 10.58
CA LYS A 54 7.76 -16.76 11.44
C LYS A 54 6.27 -16.82 11.10
N ILE A 55 5.62 -15.71 10.79
CA ILE A 55 4.22 -15.66 10.37
C ILE A 55 4.05 -16.43 9.05
N LYS A 56 4.92 -16.17 8.06
CA LYS A 56 4.93 -16.88 6.76
C LYS A 56 5.13 -18.36 6.92
N SER A 57 6.00 -18.81 7.86
CA SER A 57 6.23 -20.24 8.12
C SER A 57 5.00 -20.99 8.67
N LYS A 58 3.98 -20.26 9.12
CA LYS A 58 2.68 -20.78 9.56
C LYS A 58 1.60 -20.69 8.48
N ASN A 59 1.97 -20.28 7.26
CA ASN A 59 1.03 -20.07 6.15
C ASN A 59 -0.09 -19.06 6.48
N ILE A 60 0.18 -18.08 7.35
CA ILE A 60 -0.77 -17.03 7.66
C ILE A 60 -0.62 -15.95 6.58
N PRO A 61 -1.69 -15.57 5.88
CA PRO A 61 -1.65 -14.54 4.85
C PRO A 61 -1.15 -13.21 5.43
N ILE A 62 -0.25 -12.56 4.70
CA ILE A 62 0.23 -11.21 5.01
C ILE A 62 -0.14 -10.33 3.83
N ILE A 63 -0.83 -9.24 4.11
CA ILE A 63 -1.26 -8.26 3.12
C ILE A 63 -0.79 -6.86 3.48
N SER A 64 -0.73 -5.99 2.49
CA SER A 64 -0.49 -4.57 2.72
C SER A 64 -1.76 -3.83 3.17
N GLU A 65 -1.60 -2.64 3.70
CA GLU A 65 -2.71 -1.72 3.99
C GLU A 65 -3.49 -1.36 2.71
N ILE A 66 -2.81 -1.28 1.58
CA ILE A 66 -3.42 -1.03 0.27
C ILE A 66 -4.36 -2.16 -0.13
N GLU A 67 -3.91 -3.41 0.00
CA GLU A 67 -4.73 -4.60 -0.23
C GLU A 67 -5.95 -4.64 0.69
N PHE A 68 -5.74 -4.33 1.97
CA PHE A 68 -6.82 -4.31 2.94
C PHE A 68 -7.88 -3.27 2.57
N ALA A 69 -7.47 -2.03 2.29
CA ALA A 69 -8.40 -0.94 1.96
C ALA A 69 -9.13 -1.18 0.63
N PHE A 70 -8.48 -1.81 -0.33
CA PHE A 70 -9.07 -2.15 -1.63
C PHE A 70 -10.37 -2.95 -1.50
N ARG A 71 -10.47 -3.83 -0.51
CA ARG A 71 -11.65 -4.67 -0.26
C ARG A 71 -12.89 -3.89 0.19
N PHE A 72 -12.71 -2.64 0.60
CA PHE A 72 -13.79 -1.81 1.19
C PHE A 72 -14.13 -0.57 0.36
N THR A 73 -13.59 -0.44 -0.83
CA THR A 73 -13.87 0.69 -1.73
C THR A 73 -14.58 0.26 -2.99
N ASN A 74 -15.46 1.14 -3.49
CA ASN A 74 -16.06 1.02 -4.83
C ASN A 74 -15.58 2.16 -5.75
N SER A 75 -14.59 2.94 -5.33
CA SER A 75 -14.04 4.05 -6.12
C SER A 75 -13.28 3.53 -7.35
N ILE A 76 -13.27 4.31 -8.40
CA ILE A 76 -12.36 4.08 -9.53
C ILE A 76 -10.94 4.45 -9.09
N LEU A 77 -10.05 3.47 -9.04
CA LEU A 77 -8.69 3.65 -8.54
C LEU A 77 -7.73 4.02 -9.66
N ILE A 78 -6.89 5.02 -9.41
CA ILE A 78 -5.77 5.43 -10.24
C ILE A 78 -4.49 5.26 -9.43
N GLY A 79 -3.75 4.18 -9.69
CA GLY A 79 -2.52 3.85 -8.99
C GLY A 79 -1.31 4.44 -9.70
N VAL A 80 -0.43 5.11 -8.96
CA VAL A 80 0.81 5.68 -9.49
C VAL A 80 2.01 5.17 -8.70
N THR A 81 2.93 4.51 -9.38
CA THR A 81 4.21 4.10 -8.82
C THR A 81 5.37 4.53 -9.71
N GLY A 82 6.58 4.21 -9.34
CA GLY A 82 7.82 4.56 -10.02
C GLY A 82 8.90 5.00 -9.04
N SER A 83 10.09 5.30 -9.53
CA SER A 83 11.17 5.79 -8.69
C SER A 83 10.97 7.27 -8.38
N ASN A 84 10.80 8.10 -9.39
CA ASN A 84 10.67 9.56 -9.27
C ASN A 84 9.37 10.06 -9.92
N GLY A 85 8.87 11.23 -9.48
CA GLY A 85 7.72 11.89 -10.08
C GLY A 85 6.34 11.43 -9.60
N LYS A 86 6.24 10.42 -8.75
CA LYS A 86 4.97 9.89 -8.22
C LYS A 86 4.08 10.99 -7.62
N THR A 87 4.60 11.73 -6.66
CA THR A 87 3.86 12.79 -5.95
C THR A 87 3.35 13.87 -6.88
N THR A 88 4.19 14.31 -7.81
CA THR A 88 3.80 15.33 -8.81
C THR A 88 2.67 14.81 -9.71
N THR A 89 2.80 13.57 -10.20
CA THR A 89 1.80 12.92 -11.05
C THR A 89 0.48 12.73 -10.30
N CYS A 90 0.50 12.21 -9.08
CA CYS A 90 -0.69 12.05 -8.25
C CYS A 90 -1.39 13.39 -7.98
N SER A 91 -0.61 14.41 -7.59
CA SER A 91 -1.14 15.75 -7.31
C SER A 91 -1.76 16.39 -8.54
N LEU A 92 -1.15 16.21 -9.70
CA LEU A 92 -1.67 16.73 -10.98
C LEU A 92 -2.99 16.05 -11.37
N ILE A 93 -3.04 14.72 -11.32
CA ILE A 93 -4.25 13.95 -11.63
C ILE A 93 -5.38 14.35 -10.66
N HIS A 94 -5.10 14.38 -9.37
CA HIS A 94 -6.06 14.81 -8.35
C HIS A 94 -6.57 16.23 -8.65
N HIS A 95 -5.67 17.17 -8.98
CA HIS A 95 -6.04 18.56 -9.30
C HIS A 95 -6.95 18.63 -10.53
N ILE A 96 -6.63 17.91 -11.61
CA ILE A 96 -7.42 17.88 -12.85
C ILE A 96 -8.84 17.34 -12.58
N LEU A 97 -8.94 16.20 -11.91
CA LEU A 97 -10.24 15.60 -11.58
C LEU A 97 -11.06 16.52 -10.67
N LYS A 98 -10.45 17.10 -9.66
CA LYS A 98 -11.12 18.03 -8.75
C LYS A 98 -11.60 19.30 -9.47
N SER A 99 -10.77 19.86 -10.35
CA SER A 99 -11.11 21.05 -11.14
C SER A 99 -12.21 20.79 -12.16
N SER A 100 -12.37 19.53 -12.61
CA SER A 100 -13.47 19.11 -13.46
C SER A 100 -14.76 18.77 -12.69
N GLY A 101 -14.81 19.03 -11.38
CA GLY A 101 -16.00 18.82 -10.55
C GLY A 101 -16.18 17.38 -10.07
N LYS A 102 -15.17 16.52 -10.22
CA LYS A 102 -15.24 15.13 -9.75
C LYS A 102 -15.01 15.02 -8.25
N SER A 103 -15.68 14.07 -7.60
CA SER A 103 -15.39 13.66 -6.23
C SER A 103 -14.15 12.79 -6.24
N VAL A 104 -13.02 13.32 -5.74
CA VAL A 104 -11.71 12.64 -5.81
C VAL A 104 -10.95 12.71 -4.50
N GLY A 105 -10.45 11.56 -4.06
CA GLY A 105 -9.53 11.41 -2.93
C GLY A 105 -8.09 11.24 -3.38
N LEU A 106 -7.14 11.59 -2.50
CA LEU A 106 -5.70 11.40 -2.68
C LEU A 106 -5.14 10.74 -1.44
N ALA A 107 -4.49 9.60 -1.59
CA ALA A 107 -4.01 8.80 -0.47
C ALA A 107 -2.80 7.91 -0.84
N GLY A 108 -2.37 7.08 0.10
CA GLY A 108 -1.31 6.10 -0.06
C GLY A 108 -0.01 6.51 0.60
N ASN A 109 1.07 6.56 -0.16
CA ASN A 109 2.40 6.98 0.35
C ASN A 109 2.47 8.48 0.68
N ILE A 110 1.49 9.27 0.25
CA ILE A 110 1.31 10.69 0.56
C ILE A 110 -0.07 10.94 1.17
N GLY A 111 -0.15 11.99 1.98
CA GLY A 111 -1.41 12.36 2.62
C GLY A 111 -1.87 11.36 3.67
N ASN A 112 -3.14 10.99 3.61
CA ASN A 112 -3.73 9.96 4.48
C ASN A 112 -3.46 8.56 3.95
N SER A 113 -3.52 7.55 4.84
CA SER A 113 -3.54 6.16 4.39
C SER A 113 -4.80 5.88 3.56
N PHE A 114 -4.72 4.89 2.68
CA PHE A 114 -5.86 4.51 1.84
C PHE A 114 -7.02 3.97 2.69
N SER A 115 -6.72 3.19 3.73
CA SER A 115 -7.72 2.69 4.68
C SER A 115 -8.46 3.82 5.41
N PHE A 116 -7.73 4.85 5.86
CA PHE A 116 -8.36 5.99 6.51
C PHE A 116 -9.29 6.74 5.55
N LEU A 117 -8.81 7.00 4.33
CA LEU A 117 -9.61 7.67 3.31
C LEU A 117 -10.89 6.90 2.98
N THR A 118 -10.79 5.58 2.84
CA THR A 118 -11.92 4.69 2.53
C THR A 118 -12.93 4.60 3.67
N ALA A 119 -12.46 4.66 4.93
CA ALA A 119 -13.35 4.64 6.10
C ALA A 119 -14.15 5.93 6.28
N GLU A 120 -13.56 7.08 5.92
CA GLU A 120 -14.16 8.39 6.17
C GLU A 120 -15.03 8.88 5.01
N ASN A 121 -14.81 8.43 3.78
CA ASN A 121 -15.42 9.02 2.60
C ASN A 121 -15.65 8.01 1.46
N ASN A 122 -16.71 8.24 0.70
CA ASN A 122 -16.97 7.59 -0.58
C ASN A 122 -16.65 8.58 -1.71
N PHE A 123 -15.50 8.39 -2.36
CA PHE A 123 -15.11 9.16 -3.54
C PHE A 123 -15.48 8.42 -4.83
N GLU A 124 -15.78 9.17 -5.91
CA GLU A 124 -15.94 8.60 -7.25
C GLU A 124 -14.59 8.06 -7.76
N TYR A 125 -13.52 8.83 -7.53
CA TYR A 125 -12.13 8.48 -7.88
C TYR A 125 -11.22 8.54 -6.66
N VAL A 126 -10.25 7.64 -6.61
CA VAL A 126 -9.14 7.74 -5.66
C VAL A 126 -7.81 7.63 -6.39
N VAL A 127 -6.97 8.63 -6.22
CA VAL A 127 -5.59 8.63 -6.73
C VAL A 127 -4.68 8.14 -5.62
N LEU A 128 -3.92 7.09 -5.90
CA LEU A 128 -3.04 6.42 -4.95
C LEU A 128 -1.58 6.58 -5.34
N GLU A 129 -0.79 7.23 -4.50
CA GLU A 129 0.66 7.11 -4.58
C GLU A 129 1.09 5.80 -3.94
N LEU A 130 1.83 4.98 -4.68
CA LEU A 130 2.22 3.64 -4.24
C LEU A 130 3.74 3.47 -4.26
N SER A 131 4.29 3.15 -3.09
CA SER A 131 5.68 2.70 -2.97
C SER A 131 5.80 1.22 -3.35
N SER A 132 7.01 0.76 -3.67
CA SER A 132 7.28 -0.66 -3.89
C SER A 132 6.93 -1.50 -2.67
N PHE A 133 7.20 -0.99 -1.47
CA PHE A 133 6.92 -1.69 -0.20
C PHE A 133 5.42 -1.91 0.06
N GLN A 134 4.57 -0.98 -0.39
CA GLN A 134 3.11 -1.14 -0.31
C GLN A 134 2.59 -2.15 -1.32
N LEU A 135 3.26 -2.27 -2.47
CA LEU A 135 2.93 -3.22 -3.52
C LEU A 135 3.47 -4.65 -3.24
N ASP A 136 4.46 -4.82 -2.36
CA ASP A 136 5.05 -6.13 -2.07
C ASP A 136 4.02 -7.17 -1.59
N ASP A 137 3.02 -6.74 -0.84
CA ASP A 137 2.04 -7.62 -0.21
C ASP A 137 0.61 -7.33 -0.69
N VAL A 138 0.44 -7.01 -1.97
CA VAL A 138 -0.87 -6.99 -2.66
C VAL A 138 -1.18 -8.37 -3.24
N ILE A 139 -2.46 -8.73 -3.27
CA ILE A 139 -2.97 -10.02 -3.77
C ILE A 139 -3.99 -9.78 -4.88
N ASP A 140 -5.11 -9.14 -4.54
CA ASP A 140 -6.24 -8.89 -5.46
C ASP A 140 -6.30 -7.41 -5.89
N PHE A 141 -5.45 -6.56 -5.35
CA PHE A 141 -5.42 -5.12 -5.66
C PHE A 141 -5.33 -4.89 -7.17
N ASN A 142 -6.32 -4.15 -7.70
CA ASN A 142 -6.45 -3.89 -9.13
C ASN A 142 -6.92 -2.45 -9.39
N PRO A 143 -6.02 -1.48 -9.62
CA PRO A 143 -6.42 -0.15 -10.06
C PRO A 143 -6.95 -0.19 -11.51
N PHE A 144 -8.01 0.55 -11.79
CA PHE A 144 -8.54 0.71 -13.15
C PHE A 144 -7.52 1.39 -14.09
N ILE A 145 -6.74 2.35 -13.56
CA ILE A 145 -5.60 2.97 -14.26
C ILE A 145 -4.36 2.80 -13.40
N SER A 146 -3.32 2.20 -13.96
CA SER A 146 -2.00 2.04 -13.35
C SER A 146 -0.96 2.83 -14.12
N ILE A 147 -0.11 3.58 -13.39
CA ILE A 147 0.93 4.42 -13.97
C ILE A 147 2.28 4.05 -13.37
N ILE A 148 3.27 3.74 -14.21
CA ILE A 148 4.68 3.67 -13.82
C ILE A 148 5.41 4.85 -14.44
N THR A 149 5.92 5.75 -13.62
CA THR A 149 6.54 7.00 -14.09
C THR A 149 7.93 6.77 -14.69
N ASN A 150 8.77 6.01 -14.01
CA ASN A 150 10.12 5.60 -14.40
C ASN A 150 10.68 4.57 -13.42
N LEU A 151 11.73 3.85 -13.83
CA LEU A 151 12.41 2.83 -13.02
C LEU A 151 13.91 3.10 -12.97
N THR A 152 14.38 3.63 -11.85
CA THR A 152 15.81 3.81 -11.53
C THR A 152 16.13 3.16 -10.18
N PRO A 153 17.36 2.68 -9.96
CA PRO A 153 17.74 2.07 -8.69
C PRO A 153 17.45 2.99 -7.50
N ASP A 154 16.67 2.47 -6.54
CA ASP A 154 16.30 3.18 -5.31
C ASP A 154 15.95 2.14 -4.23
N HIS A 155 16.24 2.44 -2.96
CA HIS A 155 15.93 1.57 -1.83
C HIS A 155 16.38 0.10 -1.98
N LEU A 156 17.48 -0.16 -2.68
CA LEU A 156 17.93 -1.51 -3.01
C LEU A 156 18.29 -2.34 -1.77
N GLU A 157 18.61 -1.70 -0.65
CA GLU A 157 18.86 -2.36 0.64
C GLU A 157 17.68 -3.21 1.13
N ARG A 158 16.46 -2.89 0.68
CA ARG A 158 15.24 -3.65 1.01
C ARG A 158 15.00 -4.84 0.06
N TYR A 159 15.76 -4.92 -1.01
CA TYR A 159 15.63 -5.92 -2.08
C TYR A 159 16.95 -6.70 -2.27
N ASP A 160 17.73 -6.87 -1.18
CA ASP A 160 19.01 -7.59 -1.21
C ASP A 160 19.96 -7.07 -2.31
N SER A 161 19.96 -5.75 -2.54
CA SER A 161 20.67 -5.05 -3.61
C SER A 161 20.30 -5.51 -5.03
N ASN A 162 19.15 -6.15 -5.20
CA ASN A 162 18.68 -6.66 -6.48
C ASN A 162 17.67 -5.69 -7.12
N PHE A 163 18.09 -4.99 -8.15
CA PHE A 163 17.25 -4.04 -8.88
C PHE A 163 16.02 -4.70 -9.53
N GLN A 164 16.16 -5.92 -10.05
CA GLN A 164 15.03 -6.62 -10.66
C GLN A 164 13.93 -6.94 -9.65
N SER A 165 14.28 -7.26 -8.41
CA SER A 165 13.30 -7.47 -7.34
C SER A 165 12.52 -6.19 -7.05
N TYR A 166 13.18 -5.03 -7.04
CA TYR A 166 12.53 -3.72 -6.90
C TYR A 166 11.60 -3.42 -8.09
N VAL A 167 12.04 -3.69 -9.32
CA VAL A 167 11.22 -3.56 -10.53
C VAL A 167 9.98 -4.45 -10.44
N ASN A 168 10.17 -5.73 -10.13
CA ASN A 168 9.08 -6.71 -10.01
C ASN A 168 8.05 -6.30 -8.95
N SER A 169 8.51 -5.70 -7.85
CA SER A 169 7.59 -5.17 -6.82
C SER A 169 6.68 -4.07 -7.39
N LYS A 170 7.20 -3.15 -8.19
CA LYS A 170 6.40 -2.09 -8.81
C LYS A 170 5.44 -2.61 -9.87
N PHE A 171 5.84 -3.61 -10.64
CA PHE A 171 4.98 -4.26 -11.63
C PHE A 171 3.78 -4.99 -11.01
N LYS A 172 3.77 -5.26 -9.70
CA LYS A 172 2.59 -5.80 -9.04
C LYS A 172 1.36 -4.90 -9.14
N ILE A 173 1.54 -3.62 -9.44
CA ILE A 173 0.43 -2.68 -9.68
C ILE A 173 -0.48 -3.10 -10.83
N ILE A 174 0.01 -3.90 -11.77
CA ILE A 174 -0.73 -4.43 -12.92
C ILE A 174 -0.96 -5.94 -12.87
N SER A 175 -0.58 -6.62 -11.79
CA SER A 175 -0.62 -8.09 -11.74
C SER A 175 -2.02 -8.68 -11.95
N ASN A 176 -3.06 -7.94 -11.58
CA ASN A 176 -4.45 -8.34 -11.70
C ASN A 176 -5.21 -7.62 -12.82
N HIS A 177 -4.50 -6.85 -13.68
CA HIS A 177 -5.12 -6.16 -14.78
C HIS A 177 -5.82 -7.10 -15.77
N SER A 178 -6.97 -6.70 -16.21
CA SER A 178 -7.74 -7.30 -17.30
C SER A 178 -7.63 -6.45 -18.57
N SER A 179 -8.28 -6.87 -19.64
CA SER A 179 -8.34 -6.10 -20.90
C SER A 179 -9.16 -4.80 -20.78
N SER A 180 -9.88 -4.58 -19.70
CA SER A 180 -10.65 -3.35 -19.43
C SER A 180 -9.84 -2.30 -18.66
N ASP A 181 -8.68 -2.65 -18.14
CA ASP A 181 -7.84 -1.77 -17.32
C ASP A 181 -6.75 -1.09 -18.17
N TYR A 182 -6.25 0.03 -17.70
CA TYR A 182 -5.31 0.85 -18.45
C TYR A 182 -3.93 0.88 -17.77
N PHE A 183 -2.90 0.59 -18.53
CA PHE A 183 -1.52 0.75 -18.11
C PHE A 183 -0.85 1.89 -18.87
N ILE A 184 -0.36 2.89 -18.14
CA ILE A 184 0.31 4.08 -18.68
C ILE A 184 1.76 4.07 -18.22
N TYR A 185 2.68 4.18 -19.15
CA TYR A 185 4.12 4.17 -18.87
C TYR A 185 4.88 5.01 -19.88
N ASN A 186 6.12 5.35 -19.55
CA ASN A 186 7.03 6.02 -20.48
C ASN A 186 7.67 4.97 -21.40
N ASN A 187 7.28 4.97 -22.67
CA ASN A 187 7.80 4.02 -23.67
C ASN A 187 9.30 4.20 -23.99
N ASP A 188 9.91 5.32 -23.57
CA ASP A 188 11.34 5.57 -23.72
C ASP A 188 12.17 5.01 -22.55
N ASP A 189 11.53 4.49 -21.52
CA ASP A 189 12.20 3.82 -20.40
C ASP A 189 12.35 2.32 -20.71
N ASP A 190 13.56 1.90 -21.01
CA ASP A 190 13.91 0.50 -21.36
C ASP A 190 13.77 -0.50 -20.22
N LYS A 191 13.35 -0.07 -19.02
CA LYS A 191 13.08 -0.89 -17.84
C LYS A 191 11.58 -1.18 -17.66
N ILE A 192 10.72 -0.51 -18.41
CA ILE A 192 9.27 -0.71 -18.41
C ILE A 192 8.84 -1.37 -19.72
#